data_f60324180569ebdbe7b940573abf14c4
#
_entry.id   f60324180569ebdbe7b940573abf14c4
#
_cell.length_a   1.000
_cell.length_b   1.000
_cell.length_c   1.000
_cell.angle_alpha   90.00
_cell.angle_beta   90.00
_cell.angle_gamma   90.00
#
_symmetry.space_group_name_H-M   'P 1'
#
loop_
_entity.id
_entity.type
_entity.pdbx_description
1 polymer ?
#
loop_
_entity_poly.entity_id
_entity_poly.type
_entity_poly.pdbx_seq_one_letter_code
_entity_poly.pdbx_strand_id
1 'polypeptide(L)'
;GKEVDLILDATDNFDTRQLINDFAYKHHIPWIYGGVVQSTYAEATFIPEQTPCFNCLMPQLPSVNLTCDTVGVIQPAVTMTTSLQLKDALKLLTGHDIKPQLTYGDIWEGDHYRIGFSKMHQDQCPTCGSLPHFPYLNQERQNYATLCGRDTVQYKNKNISQEILTTFLEQHHIHYRTNHYMTIFKFRGHRI
;
A
#
# COMPACT_ATOMS: atom_id res chain seq x y z
N GLY A 1 -5.87 15.77 -19.07
CA GLY A 1 -5.41 14.55 -18.42
C GLY A 1 -6.26 13.40 -18.90
N LYS A 2 -5.69 12.22 -19.04
CA LYS A 2 -6.49 11.02 -19.36
C LYS A 2 -7.41 10.76 -18.18
N GLU A 3 -8.68 10.59 -18.44
CA GLU A 3 -9.64 10.12 -17.45
C GLU A 3 -9.29 8.68 -17.11
N VAL A 4 -9.26 8.39 -15.81
CA VAL A 4 -9.01 7.05 -15.29
C VAL A 4 -10.31 6.60 -14.63
N ASP A 5 -10.86 5.49 -15.09
CA ASP A 5 -12.15 4.96 -14.62
C ASP A 5 -12.01 4.09 -13.37
N LEU A 6 -10.84 3.50 -13.14
CA LEU A 6 -10.58 2.55 -12.07
C LEU A 6 -9.08 2.45 -11.78
N ILE A 7 -8.71 2.27 -10.50
CA ILE A 7 -7.35 1.98 -10.07
C ILE A 7 -7.29 0.56 -9.50
N LEU A 8 -6.35 -0.25 -9.99
CA LEU A 8 -6.03 -1.56 -9.43
C LEU A 8 -4.73 -1.46 -8.64
N ASP A 9 -4.77 -1.80 -7.37
CA ASP A 9 -3.59 -1.81 -6.50
C ASP A 9 -2.81 -3.12 -6.65
N ALA A 10 -1.59 -3.01 -7.11
CA ALA A 10 -0.61 -4.10 -7.14
C ALA A 10 0.67 -3.71 -6.38
N THR A 11 0.55 -2.81 -5.40
CA THR A 11 1.68 -2.33 -4.60
C THR A 11 1.92 -3.20 -3.37
N ASP A 12 3.10 -3.10 -2.79
CA ASP A 12 3.56 -3.92 -1.67
C ASP A 12 3.76 -3.11 -0.37
N ASN A 13 3.34 -1.85 -0.35
CA ASN A 13 3.53 -0.99 0.83
C ASN A 13 2.32 -0.13 1.17
N PHE A 14 2.17 0.15 2.46
CA PHE A 14 1.02 0.89 2.99
C PHE A 14 1.03 2.38 2.61
N ASP A 15 2.18 3.02 2.51
CA ASP A 15 2.27 4.45 2.18
C ASP A 15 1.74 4.72 0.76
N THR A 16 2.09 3.86 -0.20
CA THR A 16 1.54 3.95 -1.56
C THR A 16 0.03 3.69 -1.57
N ARG A 17 -0.46 2.73 -0.79
CA ARG A 17 -1.91 2.45 -0.67
C ARG A 17 -2.68 3.61 -0.07
N GLN A 18 -2.11 4.25 0.95
CA GLN A 18 -2.70 5.47 1.53
C GLN A 18 -2.74 6.63 0.52
N LEU A 19 -1.68 6.77 -0.28
CA LEU A 19 -1.65 7.76 -1.36
C LEU A 19 -2.71 7.46 -2.43
N ILE A 20 -2.84 6.19 -2.83
CA ILE A 20 -3.90 5.74 -3.76
C ILE A 20 -5.28 6.05 -3.17
N ASN A 21 -5.49 5.74 -1.90
CA ASN A 21 -6.75 5.98 -1.20
C ASN A 21 -7.12 7.47 -1.21
N ASP A 22 -6.22 8.35 -0.81
CA ASP A 22 -6.45 9.80 -0.80
C ASP A 22 -6.70 10.34 -2.22
N PHE A 23 -5.89 9.89 -3.21
CA PHE A 23 -6.05 10.27 -4.60
C PHE A 23 -7.41 9.83 -5.16
N ALA A 24 -7.77 8.57 -4.94
CA ALA A 24 -9.00 7.98 -5.44
C ALA A 24 -10.24 8.70 -4.89
N TYR A 25 -10.27 8.95 -3.58
CA TYR A 25 -11.39 9.65 -2.95
C TYR A 25 -11.47 11.13 -3.33
N LYS A 26 -10.35 11.81 -3.44
CA LYS A 26 -10.30 13.22 -3.89
C LYS A 26 -10.80 13.40 -5.34
N HIS A 27 -10.54 12.41 -6.19
CA HIS A 27 -10.89 12.46 -7.62
C HIS A 27 -12.11 11.61 -7.98
N HIS A 28 -12.82 11.05 -6.99
CA HIS A 28 -14.02 10.20 -7.17
C HIS A 28 -13.77 9.00 -8.09
N ILE A 29 -12.58 8.40 -8.00
CA ILE A 29 -12.19 7.23 -8.81
C ILE A 29 -12.29 5.98 -7.94
N PRO A 30 -13.06 4.95 -8.33
CA PRO A 30 -13.05 3.66 -7.65
C PRO A 30 -11.66 3.02 -7.66
N TRP A 31 -11.32 2.30 -6.60
CA TRP A 31 -10.09 1.54 -6.59
C TRP A 31 -10.24 0.20 -5.89
N ILE A 32 -9.44 -0.77 -6.29
CA ILE A 32 -9.49 -2.14 -5.76
C ILE A 32 -8.14 -2.47 -5.14
N TYR A 33 -8.18 -2.69 -3.83
CA TYR A 33 -7.05 -3.13 -3.01
C TYR A 33 -6.75 -4.59 -3.26
N GLY A 34 -5.47 -4.95 -3.32
CA GLY A 34 -4.97 -6.32 -3.29
C GLY A 34 -3.79 -6.46 -2.35
N GLY A 35 -3.83 -7.43 -1.46
CA GLY A 35 -2.75 -7.73 -0.53
C GLY A 35 -2.44 -9.22 -0.50
N VAL A 36 -1.15 -9.56 -0.52
CA VAL A 36 -0.67 -10.94 -0.41
C VAL A 36 0.53 -10.99 0.52
N VAL A 37 0.53 -11.95 1.45
CA VAL A 37 1.68 -12.26 2.30
C VAL A 37 1.73 -13.76 2.51
N GLN A 38 2.83 -14.43 2.23
CA GLN A 38 2.95 -15.89 2.29
C GLN A 38 1.88 -16.59 1.45
N SER A 39 0.97 -17.31 2.09
CA SER A 39 -0.19 -17.98 1.53
C SER A 39 -1.50 -17.20 1.71
N THR A 40 -1.45 -16.08 2.47
CA THR A 40 -2.64 -15.28 2.74
C THR A 40 -2.90 -14.27 1.64
N TYR A 41 -4.16 -13.99 1.40
CA TYR A 41 -4.65 -13.04 0.42
C TYR A 41 -5.74 -12.15 0.99
N ALA A 42 -5.84 -10.94 0.47
CA ALA A 42 -6.91 -10.01 0.81
C ALA A 42 -7.27 -9.14 -0.40
N GLU A 43 -8.55 -8.83 -0.53
CA GLU A 43 -9.08 -7.94 -1.56
C GLU A 43 -10.24 -7.13 -1.01
N ALA A 44 -10.34 -5.85 -1.40
CA ALA A 44 -11.46 -5.00 -1.09
C ALA A 44 -11.62 -3.91 -2.16
N THR A 45 -12.87 -3.62 -2.53
CA THR A 45 -13.20 -2.57 -3.48
C THR A 45 -13.74 -1.33 -2.75
N PHE A 46 -13.14 -0.19 -3.07
CA PHE A 46 -13.50 1.11 -2.52
C PHE A 46 -14.12 2.00 -3.60
N ILE A 47 -15.32 2.47 -3.33
CA ILE A 47 -16.08 3.37 -4.23
C ILE A 47 -16.33 4.67 -3.46
N PRO A 48 -15.69 5.80 -3.83
CA PRO A 48 -15.93 7.08 -3.20
C PRO A 48 -17.41 7.41 -3.09
N GLU A 49 -17.82 8.01 -1.97
CA GLU A 49 -19.20 8.36 -1.62
C GLU A 49 -20.15 7.15 -1.37
N GLN A 50 -19.78 5.94 -1.75
CA GLN A 50 -20.61 4.75 -1.56
C GLN A 50 -20.08 3.80 -0.50
N THR A 51 -18.77 3.77 -0.28
CA THR A 51 -18.14 2.89 0.71
C THR A 51 -17.26 3.69 1.67
N PRO A 52 -17.06 3.19 2.91
CA PRO A 52 -15.93 3.62 3.73
C PRO A 52 -14.62 3.44 2.95
N CYS A 53 -13.60 4.25 3.26
CA CYS A 53 -12.32 4.19 2.59
C CYS A 53 -11.34 3.19 3.26
N PHE A 54 -10.17 3.02 2.67
CA PHE A 54 -9.12 2.15 3.19
C PHE A 54 -8.68 2.52 4.62
N ASN A 55 -8.63 3.82 4.98
CA ASN A 55 -8.33 4.26 6.34
C ASN A 55 -9.35 3.75 7.37
N CYS A 56 -10.62 3.67 6.99
CA CYS A 56 -11.65 3.14 7.86
C CYS A 56 -11.56 1.62 8.03
N LEU A 57 -11.06 0.91 7.00
CA LEU A 57 -10.91 -0.53 7.02
C LEU A 57 -9.60 -0.98 7.69
N MET A 58 -8.54 -0.18 7.62
CA MET A 58 -7.20 -0.51 8.13
C MET A 58 -7.15 -1.15 9.52
N PRO A 59 -7.89 -0.65 10.54
CA PRO A 59 -7.88 -1.25 11.88
C PRO A 59 -8.38 -2.69 11.92
N GLN A 60 -9.10 -3.12 10.90
CA GLN A 60 -9.68 -4.47 10.79
C GLN A 60 -8.84 -5.41 9.92
N LEU A 61 -7.87 -4.87 9.21
CA LEU A 61 -6.95 -5.72 8.44
C LEU A 61 -6.10 -6.55 9.42
N PRO A 62 -5.91 -7.84 9.15
CA PRO A 62 -4.99 -8.64 9.94
C PRO A 62 -3.65 -7.90 10.02
N SER A 63 -3.15 -7.70 11.23
CA SER A 63 -1.86 -7.02 11.45
C SER A 63 -0.76 -7.91 10.87
N VAL A 64 -0.44 -7.68 9.62
CA VAL A 64 0.62 -8.41 8.94
C VAL A 64 1.93 -7.71 9.26
N ASN A 65 2.51 -8.05 10.42
CA ASN A 65 3.87 -7.64 10.78
C ASN A 65 4.94 -8.34 9.91
N LEU A 66 4.51 -9.27 9.05
CA LEU A 66 5.35 -9.98 8.11
C LEU A 66 5.28 -9.28 6.76
N THR A 67 6.41 -9.12 6.12
CA THR A 67 6.51 -8.49 4.81
C THR A 67 6.83 -9.53 3.75
N CYS A 68 6.36 -9.32 2.52
CA CYS A 68 6.59 -10.23 1.40
C CYS A 68 8.07 -10.56 1.19
N ASP A 69 8.95 -9.60 1.48
CA ASP A 69 10.39 -9.76 1.29
C ASP A 69 11.07 -10.65 2.36
N THR A 70 10.50 -10.73 3.56
CA THR A 70 11.06 -11.56 4.64
C THR A 70 10.56 -13.00 4.59
N VAL A 71 9.34 -13.20 4.11
CA VAL A 71 8.67 -14.51 4.14
C VAL A 71 8.27 -15.03 2.76
N GLY A 72 8.36 -14.18 1.73
CA GLY A 72 7.95 -14.53 0.38
C GLY A 72 6.43 -14.58 0.20
N VAL A 73 6.01 -14.97 -1.01
CA VAL A 73 4.61 -15.19 -1.38
C VAL A 73 4.51 -16.42 -2.27
N ILE A 74 3.44 -17.18 -2.17
CA ILE A 74 3.17 -18.28 -3.09
C ILE A 74 2.29 -17.79 -4.25
N GLN A 75 2.57 -18.28 -5.45
CA GLN A 75 1.84 -17.89 -6.66
C GLN A 75 0.32 -18.10 -6.57
N PRO A 76 -0.21 -19.18 -5.96
CA PRO A 76 -1.65 -19.36 -5.79
C PRO A 76 -2.33 -18.20 -5.05
N ALA A 77 -1.72 -17.63 -4.01
CA ALA A 77 -2.26 -16.49 -3.28
C ALA A 77 -2.31 -15.22 -4.14
N VAL A 78 -1.26 -14.98 -4.94
CA VAL A 78 -1.22 -13.88 -5.92
C VAL A 78 -2.32 -14.05 -6.96
N THR A 79 -2.49 -15.25 -7.51
CA THR A 79 -3.52 -15.56 -8.51
C THR A 79 -4.92 -15.36 -7.94
N MET A 80 -5.17 -15.80 -6.69
CA MET A 80 -6.45 -15.60 -6.01
C MET A 80 -6.78 -14.10 -5.87
N THR A 81 -5.84 -13.32 -5.35
CA THR A 81 -6.00 -11.86 -5.22
C THR A 81 -6.33 -11.22 -6.56
N THR A 82 -5.55 -11.52 -7.59
CA THR A 82 -5.75 -10.95 -8.94
C THR A 82 -7.10 -11.33 -9.52
N SER A 83 -7.53 -12.58 -9.34
CA SER A 83 -8.84 -13.05 -9.81
C SER A 83 -10.00 -12.33 -9.12
N LEU A 84 -9.87 -12.06 -7.81
CA LEU A 84 -10.85 -11.29 -7.05
C LEU A 84 -10.90 -9.83 -7.51
N GLN A 85 -9.74 -9.19 -7.71
CA GLN A 85 -9.64 -7.82 -8.22
C GLN A 85 -10.26 -7.72 -9.64
N LEU A 86 -9.92 -8.64 -10.53
CA LEU A 86 -10.48 -8.63 -11.90
C LEU A 86 -11.99 -8.88 -11.92
N LYS A 87 -12.50 -9.76 -11.06
CA LYS A 87 -13.96 -9.96 -10.90
C LYS A 87 -14.66 -8.64 -10.55
N ASP A 88 -14.14 -7.88 -9.58
CA ASP A 88 -14.77 -6.64 -9.17
C ASP A 88 -14.53 -5.51 -10.18
N ALA A 89 -13.36 -5.47 -10.85
CA ALA A 89 -13.11 -4.57 -11.97
C ALA A 89 -14.13 -4.77 -13.11
N LEU A 90 -14.37 -6.01 -13.50
CA LEU A 90 -15.37 -6.32 -14.54
C LEU A 90 -16.77 -5.89 -14.11
N LYS A 91 -17.16 -6.13 -12.85
CA LYS A 91 -18.45 -5.67 -12.34
C LYS A 91 -18.59 -4.16 -12.42
N LEU A 92 -17.60 -3.40 -11.94
CA LEU A 92 -17.61 -1.94 -11.99
C LEU A 92 -17.73 -1.42 -13.41
N LEU A 93 -16.88 -1.91 -14.31
CA LEU A 93 -16.83 -1.45 -15.69
C LEU A 93 -18.07 -1.84 -16.53
N THR A 94 -18.84 -2.84 -16.06
CA THR A 94 -20.10 -3.27 -16.70
C THR A 94 -21.35 -2.78 -15.95
N GLY A 95 -21.20 -1.90 -14.96
CA GLY A 95 -22.31 -1.27 -14.24
C GLY A 95 -23.04 -2.19 -13.25
N HIS A 96 -22.34 -3.20 -12.72
CA HIS A 96 -22.90 -4.07 -11.68
C HIS A 96 -22.54 -3.59 -10.29
N ASP A 97 -23.45 -3.80 -9.35
CA ASP A 97 -23.24 -3.45 -7.95
C ASP A 97 -22.14 -4.26 -7.29
N ILE A 98 -21.35 -3.60 -6.45
CA ILE A 98 -20.36 -4.20 -5.58
C ILE A 98 -20.74 -4.00 -4.12
N LYS A 99 -20.71 -5.08 -3.36
CA LYS A 99 -20.90 -5.01 -1.92
C LYS A 99 -19.61 -4.56 -1.25
N PRO A 100 -19.64 -3.56 -0.33
CA PRO A 100 -18.47 -3.17 0.45
C PRO A 100 -18.09 -4.27 1.42
N GLN A 101 -17.22 -5.16 0.98
CA GLN A 101 -16.73 -6.30 1.76
C GLN A 101 -15.23 -6.51 1.54
N LEU A 102 -14.55 -6.87 2.61
CA LEU A 102 -13.20 -7.42 2.59
C LEU A 102 -13.30 -8.91 2.37
N THR A 103 -12.70 -9.40 1.30
CA THR A 103 -12.49 -10.83 1.06
C THR A 103 -11.05 -11.17 1.44
N TYR A 104 -10.84 -12.15 2.31
CA TYR A 104 -9.50 -12.56 2.73
C TYR A 104 -9.47 -14.03 3.09
N GLY A 105 -8.29 -14.60 3.15
CA GLY A 105 -8.12 -16.00 3.52
C GLY A 105 -6.68 -16.47 3.45
N ASP A 106 -6.50 -17.76 3.66
CA ASP A 106 -5.24 -18.47 3.47
C ASP A 106 -5.46 -19.58 2.45
N ILE A 107 -4.81 -19.48 1.29
CA ILE A 107 -4.99 -20.45 0.22
C ILE A 107 -4.37 -21.81 0.55
N TRP A 108 -3.38 -21.84 1.44
CA TRP A 108 -2.73 -23.06 1.88
C TRP A 108 -3.62 -23.87 2.82
N GLU A 109 -4.27 -23.19 3.75
CA GLU A 109 -5.20 -23.80 4.71
C GLU A 109 -6.62 -24.00 4.12
N GLY A 110 -6.91 -23.38 2.98
CA GLY A 110 -8.23 -23.41 2.35
C GLY A 110 -9.24 -22.43 2.96
N ASP A 111 -8.77 -21.48 3.75
CA ASP A 111 -9.61 -20.49 4.39
C ASP A 111 -10.09 -19.43 3.41
N HIS A 112 -11.35 -19.05 3.51
CA HIS A 112 -11.96 -17.98 2.72
C HIS A 112 -13.06 -17.28 3.52
N TYR A 113 -12.83 -16.01 3.83
CA TYR A 113 -13.72 -15.19 4.64
C TYR A 113 -14.17 -13.94 3.92
N ARG A 114 -15.36 -13.43 4.27
CA ARG A 114 -15.89 -12.16 3.79
C ARG A 114 -16.46 -11.38 4.94
N ILE A 115 -16.00 -10.14 5.13
CA ILE A 115 -16.46 -9.22 6.15
C ILE A 115 -17.00 -7.97 5.48
N GLY A 116 -18.28 -7.64 5.72
CA GLY A 116 -18.87 -6.38 5.27
C GLY A 116 -18.30 -5.21 6.07
N PHE A 117 -17.90 -4.13 5.39
CA PHE A 117 -17.35 -2.93 6.05
C PHE A 117 -18.19 -1.65 5.83
N SER A 118 -19.40 -1.75 5.30
CA SER A 118 -20.29 -0.60 5.09
C SER A 118 -20.54 0.25 6.34
N LYS A 119 -20.51 -0.37 7.52
CA LYS A 119 -20.73 0.31 8.82
C LYS A 119 -19.44 0.84 9.47
N MET A 120 -18.29 0.71 8.81
CA MET A 120 -17.00 1.13 9.35
C MET A 120 -16.65 2.59 9.03
N HIS A 121 -17.55 3.33 8.41
CA HIS A 121 -17.35 4.75 8.12
C HIS A 121 -17.11 5.54 9.42
N GLN A 122 -16.10 6.40 9.40
CA GLN A 122 -15.74 7.28 10.52
C GLN A 122 -15.91 8.73 10.09
N ASP A 123 -16.73 9.49 10.81
CA ASP A 123 -17.02 10.91 10.51
C ASP A 123 -15.75 11.78 10.54
N GLN A 124 -14.77 11.42 11.36
CA GLN A 124 -13.48 12.12 11.47
C GLN A 124 -12.40 11.56 10.53
N CYS A 125 -12.74 10.64 9.61
CA CYS A 125 -11.76 10.07 8.69
C CYS A 125 -11.16 11.20 7.83
N PRO A 126 -9.79 11.28 7.75
CA PRO A 126 -9.12 12.32 6.99
C PRO A 126 -9.30 12.21 5.47
N THR A 127 -9.80 11.06 4.99
CA THR A 127 -9.99 10.79 3.56
C THR A 127 -11.47 10.82 3.16
N CYS A 128 -12.36 10.14 3.90
CA CYS A 128 -13.77 10.02 3.53
C CYS A 128 -14.75 10.58 4.57
N GLY A 129 -14.27 11.22 5.64
CA GLY A 129 -15.09 11.83 6.65
C GLY A 129 -15.73 13.15 6.20
N SER A 130 -16.40 13.83 7.14
CA SER A 130 -17.16 15.08 6.86
C SER A 130 -16.25 16.25 6.45
N LEU A 131 -14.97 16.28 6.85
CA LEU A 131 -13.98 17.31 6.51
C LEU A 131 -12.69 16.66 6.01
N PRO A 132 -12.68 16.11 4.79
CA PRO A 132 -11.51 15.44 4.26
C PRO A 132 -10.38 16.43 3.96
N HIS A 133 -9.15 16.07 4.32
CA HIS A 133 -7.97 16.90 4.06
C HIS A 133 -6.83 16.14 3.36
N PHE A 134 -7.02 14.85 3.07
CA PHE A 134 -6.15 14.03 2.23
C PHE A 134 -4.67 14.10 2.62
N PRO A 135 -4.27 13.64 3.81
CA PRO A 135 -2.94 13.88 4.37
C PRO A 135 -1.82 13.33 3.49
N TYR A 136 -2.00 12.17 2.85
CA TYR A 136 -0.96 11.55 2.02
C TYR A 136 -0.75 12.26 0.67
N LEU A 137 -1.74 12.98 0.17
CA LEU A 137 -1.59 13.85 -1.00
C LEU A 137 -0.92 15.18 -0.66
N ASN A 138 -1.21 15.72 0.54
CA ASN A 138 -0.76 17.03 0.98
C ASN A 138 0.57 16.97 1.74
N GLN A 139 1.03 15.78 2.12
CA GLN A 139 2.38 15.63 2.68
C GLN A 139 3.38 16.04 1.61
N GLU A 140 4.21 17.03 1.92
CA GLU A 140 5.51 17.16 1.27
C GLU A 140 6.14 15.77 1.32
N ARG A 141 6.51 15.23 0.15
CA ARG A 141 7.00 13.85 -0.01
C ARG A 141 7.95 13.56 1.13
N GLN A 142 7.57 12.64 2.01
CA GLN A 142 8.50 12.14 3.01
C GLN A 142 9.71 11.64 2.22
N ASN A 143 10.86 12.24 2.50
CA ASN A 143 12.10 11.93 1.78
C ASN A 143 12.58 10.49 2.07
N TYR A 144 11.80 9.71 2.81
CA TYR A 144 12.11 8.32 3.14
C TYR A 144 10.89 7.42 2.88
N ALA A 145 11.16 6.20 2.48
CA ALA A 145 10.20 5.11 2.42
C ALA A 145 10.79 3.91 3.16
N THR A 146 10.02 3.36 4.08
CA THR A 146 10.39 2.07 4.68
C THR A 146 10.08 0.99 3.65
N LEU A 147 11.12 0.29 3.19
CA LEU A 147 10.94 -0.83 2.27
C LEU A 147 10.50 -2.05 3.08
N CYS A 148 9.32 -2.57 2.76
CA CYS A 148 8.81 -3.78 3.37
C CYS A 148 9.84 -4.92 3.25
N GLY A 149 10.14 -5.57 4.37
CA GLY A 149 10.89 -6.81 4.41
C GLY A 149 12.40 -6.75 4.51
N ARG A 150 13.03 -5.60 4.48
CA ARG A 150 14.50 -5.51 4.47
C ARG A 150 15.13 -4.80 5.67
N ASP A 151 14.36 -4.44 6.70
CA ASP A 151 14.84 -3.48 7.70
C ASP A 151 15.57 -2.30 7.05
N THR A 152 15.05 -1.89 5.90
CA THR A 152 15.71 -0.95 5.00
C THR A 152 14.84 0.30 4.88
N VAL A 153 15.45 1.44 5.09
CA VAL A 153 14.84 2.75 4.84
C VAL A 153 15.47 3.34 3.58
N GLN A 154 14.67 3.59 2.57
CA GLN A 154 15.10 4.33 1.40
C GLN A 154 14.92 5.83 1.68
N TYR A 155 16.00 6.58 1.66
CA TYR A 155 16.00 8.02 1.82
C TYR A 155 16.32 8.70 0.47
N LYS A 156 15.44 9.57 0.00
CA LYS A 156 15.64 10.37 -1.21
C LYS A 156 15.87 11.81 -0.82
N ASN A 157 17.07 12.33 -1.02
CA ASN A 157 17.38 13.73 -0.77
C ASN A 157 18.01 14.37 -2.00
N LYS A 158 17.35 15.40 -2.52
CA LYS A 158 17.85 16.15 -3.68
C LYS A 158 18.98 17.13 -3.32
N ASN A 159 19.16 17.42 -2.02
CA ASN A 159 20.11 18.41 -1.54
C ASN A 159 21.44 17.79 -1.08
N ILE A 160 21.54 16.48 -1.02
CA ILE A 160 22.77 15.76 -0.64
C ILE A 160 23.27 15.03 -1.88
N SER A 161 24.42 15.45 -2.40
CA SER A 161 25.09 14.70 -3.47
C SER A 161 25.64 13.38 -2.93
N GLN A 162 25.76 12.39 -3.81
CA GLN A 162 26.33 11.10 -3.46
C GLN A 162 27.76 11.22 -2.94
N GLU A 163 28.54 12.15 -3.47
CA GLU A 163 29.90 12.46 -3.04
C GLU A 163 29.96 12.97 -1.60
N ILE A 164 29.05 13.89 -1.23
CA ILE A 164 28.96 14.40 0.15
C ILE A 164 28.62 13.25 1.11
N LEU A 165 27.68 12.38 0.72
CA LEU A 165 27.27 11.25 1.54
C LEU A 165 28.42 10.24 1.71
N THR A 166 29.11 9.86 0.65
CA THR A 166 30.21 8.90 0.73
C THR A 166 31.39 9.45 1.52
N THR A 167 31.75 10.71 1.36
CA THR A 167 32.77 11.40 2.17
C THR A 167 32.41 11.36 3.67
N PHE A 168 31.15 11.65 4.00
CA PHE A 168 30.67 11.58 5.38
C PHE A 168 30.77 10.14 5.95
N LEU A 169 30.36 9.15 5.18
CA LEU A 169 30.42 7.73 5.61
C LEU A 169 31.87 7.26 5.83
N GLU A 170 32.81 7.68 4.99
CA GLU A 170 34.24 7.41 5.12
C GLU A 170 34.83 8.06 6.39
N GLN A 171 34.53 9.34 6.63
CA GLN A 171 34.97 10.05 7.83
C GLN A 171 34.49 9.41 9.13
N HIS A 172 33.31 8.76 9.10
CA HIS A 172 32.73 8.10 10.26
C HIS A 172 32.95 6.58 10.29
N HIS A 173 33.82 6.07 9.41
CA HIS A 173 34.16 4.64 9.29
C HIS A 173 32.93 3.72 9.10
N ILE A 174 31.91 4.19 8.39
CA ILE A 174 30.70 3.44 8.10
C ILE A 174 30.90 2.70 6.78
N HIS A 175 30.80 1.37 6.81
CA HIS A 175 30.86 0.58 5.58
C HIS A 175 29.65 0.82 4.70
N TYR A 176 29.89 1.08 3.41
CA TYR A 176 28.85 1.32 2.43
C TYR A 176 29.14 0.60 1.11
N ARG A 177 28.10 0.48 0.30
CA ARG A 177 28.17 0.10 -1.12
C ARG A 177 27.50 1.17 -1.94
N THR A 178 28.12 1.58 -3.02
CA THR A 178 27.59 2.62 -3.89
C THR A 178 27.61 2.19 -5.35
N ASN A 179 26.65 2.67 -6.14
CA ASN A 179 26.61 2.60 -7.58
C ASN A 179 26.08 3.93 -8.14
N HIS A 180 25.90 4.04 -9.44
CA HIS A 180 25.42 5.25 -10.11
C HIS A 180 24.05 5.76 -9.59
N TYR A 181 23.23 4.90 -8.98
CA TYR A 181 21.84 5.22 -8.60
C TYR A 181 21.64 5.37 -7.09
N MET A 182 22.45 4.70 -6.27
CA MET A 182 22.23 4.66 -4.82
C MET A 182 23.50 4.35 -4.04
N THR A 183 23.50 4.76 -2.77
CA THR A 183 24.48 4.34 -1.76
C THR A 183 23.74 3.58 -0.67
N ILE A 184 24.24 2.42 -0.29
CA ILE A 184 23.65 1.54 0.73
C ILE A 184 24.64 1.40 1.89
N PHE A 185 24.17 1.65 3.11
CA PHE A 185 24.96 1.50 4.34
C PHE A 185 24.08 1.04 5.50
N LYS A 186 24.69 0.65 6.61
CA LYS A 186 23.98 0.32 7.84
C LYS A 186 24.18 1.41 8.87
N PHE A 187 23.08 1.86 9.47
CA PHE A 187 23.10 2.83 10.54
C PHE A 187 22.16 2.39 11.67
N ARG A 188 22.68 2.30 12.90
CA ARG A 188 21.95 1.83 14.10
C ARG A 188 21.18 0.52 13.89
N GLY A 189 21.78 -0.41 13.15
CA GLY A 189 21.17 -1.72 12.87
C GLY A 189 20.25 -1.77 11.65
N HIS A 190 19.81 -0.63 11.13
CA HIS A 190 18.97 -0.55 9.94
C HIS A 190 19.82 -0.39 8.67
N ARG A 191 19.36 -0.99 7.58
CA ARG A 191 19.92 -0.77 6.25
C ARG A 191 19.27 0.47 5.62
N ILE A 192 20.08 1.40 5.18
CA ILE A 192 19.65 2.65 4.54
C ILE A 192 20.18 2.67 3.12
#